data_23bcc0bff159fa9199e587f533c9d154
#
_entry.id   23bcc0bff159fa9199e587f533c9d154
#
_cell.length_a   1.000
_cell.length_b   1.000
_cell.length_c   1.000
_cell.angle_alpha   90.00
_cell.angle_beta   90.00
_cell.angle_gamma   90.00
#
_symmetry.space_group_name_H-M   'P 1'
#
loop_
_entity.id
_entity.type
_entity.pdbx_description
1 polymer ?
#
loop_
_entity_poly.entity_id
_entity_poly.type
_entity_poly.pdbx_seq_one_letter_code
_entity_poly.pdbx_strand_id
1 'polypeptide(L)'
;MKSKWSRRDFLKKNAELTSLLLGSLALAGVSSLSHSAARRLTSVSADPFTLGVASGDPTPDSIVLWTRLAREVMMESGAVDQAVQVDYEISESHSFNRVIRSGSIAASPELGHSVHADVRGLDSDQVYFYRWQVGNVTSPIGRTKTAPAASARNENFRLAFASCQQYEHGYFTAYKHMAEEEFDLIIHLGDYIYERSWGTNLVRNHEGPEIITLQDYRNRYNTYKSDPDIRAAHASAPWVVTWDDHEVDNNYAGEIAEDEQTPEQLLRRRVDAYQAYYEFMPIRLPVGREGPDMPIHRRLRFGNLMEMHVLDTRQYRNDQACGDGRKISCEEHQDPKRSALGQAQKNWLLDGLATTEATWNVLAQQIMMASLRGVSDAGERLWPMDIWDGYPYERQELLEHLDTVSTPNPVVLTGDIHSNWAADLKLDFDIPSSKVVGSEYIGTSISSGGDGQDMTNYGSDLLANNPHVKFYNANRGYVSATLTPSLWKADYKTVPYITRRGAPINIRKTYVTEAGRPGVQEN
;
A
#
# COMPACT_ATOMS: atom_id res chain seq x y z
N MET A 1 -9.06 -28.71 -20.89
CA MET A 1 -8.64 -28.19 -22.22
C MET A 1 -7.58 -27.13 -21.98
N LYS A 2 -6.31 -27.44 -22.26
CA LYS A 2 -5.20 -26.49 -22.05
C LYS A 2 -5.22 -25.46 -23.19
N SER A 3 -5.68 -24.24 -22.93
CA SER A 3 -5.58 -23.14 -23.89
C SER A 3 -4.12 -22.73 -23.98
N LYS A 4 -3.47 -23.05 -25.10
CA LYS A 4 -2.12 -22.56 -25.40
C LYS A 4 -2.21 -21.11 -25.86
N TRP A 5 -2.01 -20.17 -24.96
CA TRP A 5 -1.75 -18.79 -25.34
C TRP A 5 -0.37 -18.69 -25.97
N SER A 6 -0.28 -18.04 -27.14
CA SER A 6 1.02 -17.74 -27.72
C SER A 6 1.59 -16.44 -27.11
N ARG A 7 2.93 -16.26 -27.15
CA ARG A 7 3.57 -14.97 -26.82
C ARG A 7 2.88 -13.78 -27.49
N ARG A 8 2.34 -13.98 -28.68
CA ARG A 8 1.64 -12.96 -29.47
C ARG A 8 0.27 -12.59 -28.87
N ASP A 9 -0.46 -13.54 -28.29
CA ASP A 9 -1.77 -13.29 -27.67
C ASP A 9 -1.58 -12.62 -26.31
N PHE A 10 -0.53 -12.96 -25.57
CA PHE A 10 -0.10 -12.31 -24.35
C PHE A 10 0.29 -10.83 -24.61
N LEU A 11 1.11 -10.57 -25.61
CA LEU A 11 1.51 -9.21 -26.00
C LEU A 11 0.33 -8.38 -26.53
N LYS A 12 -0.65 -9.00 -27.23
CA LYS A 12 -1.87 -8.30 -27.66
C LYS A 12 -2.74 -7.89 -26.48
N LYS A 13 -2.99 -8.78 -25.51
CA LYS A 13 -3.81 -8.46 -24.34
C LYS A 13 -3.17 -7.32 -23.51
N ASN A 14 -1.85 -7.32 -23.38
CA ASN A 14 -1.12 -6.25 -22.71
C ASN A 14 -1.14 -4.92 -23.52
N ALA A 15 -1.02 -4.96 -24.83
CA ALA A 15 -1.14 -3.78 -25.68
C ALA A 15 -2.57 -3.20 -25.64
N GLU A 16 -3.60 -4.04 -25.58
CA GLU A 16 -5.00 -3.63 -25.42
C GLU A 16 -5.23 -2.99 -24.05
N LEU A 17 -4.69 -3.56 -22.96
CA LEU A 17 -4.75 -2.97 -21.62
C LEU A 17 -4.01 -1.64 -21.53
N THR A 18 -2.83 -1.54 -22.12
CA THR A 18 -2.07 -0.28 -22.19
C THR A 18 -2.81 0.79 -22.98
N SER A 19 -3.46 0.42 -24.09
CA SER A 19 -4.26 1.35 -24.90
C SER A 19 -5.55 1.78 -24.21
N LEU A 20 -6.18 0.90 -23.42
CA LEU A 20 -7.37 1.20 -22.62
C LEU A 20 -7.05 2.14 -21.45
N LEU A 21 -5.93 1.92 -20.78
CA LEU A 21 -5.45 2.77 -19.68
C LEU A 21 -5.01 4.16 -20.21
N LEU A 22 -4.38 4.24 -21.38
CA LEU A 22 -4.02 5.49 -22.04
C LEU A 22 -5.24 6.22 -22.61
N GLY A 23 -6.26 5.51 -23.04
CA GLY A 23 -7.51 6.08 -23.55
C GLY A 23 -8.28 6.89 -22.50
N SER A 24 -8.16 6.57 -21.22
CA SER A 24 -8.76 7.33 -20.12
C SER A 24 -8.03 8.65 -19.80
N LEU A 25 -6.77 8.81 -20.22
CA LEU A 25 -5.95 10.02 -20.06
C LEU A 25 -6.00 10.96 -21.29
N ALA A 26 -6.47 10.51 -22.45
CA ALA A 26 -6.36 11.21 -23.73
C ALA A 26 -7.52 12.18 -24.02
N LEU A 27 -8.12 12.83 -23.03
CA LEU A 27 -9.08 13.94 -23.26
C LEU A 27 -8.45 15.34 -23.28
N ALA A 28 -7.13 15.39 -23.52
CA ALA A 28 -6.43 16.63 -23.88
C ALA A 28 -5.58 16.43 -25.15
N GLY A 29 -6.25 16.18 -26.28
CA GLY A 29 -5.69 16.25 -27.64
C GLY A 29 -4.88 15.03 -28.08
N VAL A 30 -5.50 14.12 -28.84
CA VAL A 30 -5.15 13.56 -30.15
C VAL A 30 -6.15 12.44 -30.54
N SER A 31 -6.85 12.66 -31.64
CA SER A 31 -7.51 11.82 -32.65
C SER A 31 -7.83 10.34 -32.42
N SER A 32 -9.12 10.06 -32.46
CA SER A 32 -9.87 8.99 -33.19
C SER A 32 -9.40 7.53 -32.99
N LEU A 33 -9.76 6.95 -31.86
CA LEU A 33 -10.35 5.63 -31.79
C LEU A 33 -11.85 5.84 -31.51
N SER A 34 -12.73 5.20 -32.25
CA SER A 34 -14.18 5.31 -32.08
C SER A 34 -14.60 4.77 -30.73
N HIS A 35 -14.47 5.60 -29.68
CA HIS A 35 -15.13 5.36 -28.41
C HIS A 35 -16.62 5.52 -28.67
N SER A 36 -17.39 4.46 -28.52
CA SER A 36 -18.84 4.61 -28.35
C SER A 36 -19.02 5.59 -27.18
N ALA A 37 -19.75 6.68 -27.40
CA ALA A 37 -19.95 7.69 -26.38
C ALA A 37 -20.46 7.02 -25.09
N ALA A 38 -19.83 7.30 -23.94
CA ALA A 38 -20.24 6.75 -22.67
C ALA A 38 -21.73 7.05 -22.43
N ARG A 39 -22.48 6.02 -22.05
CA ARG A 39 -23.92 6.13 -21.85
C ARG A 39 -24.20 6.96 -20.60
N ARG A 40 -24.95 8.04 -20.75
CA ARG A 40 -25.50 8.79 -19.63
C ARG A 40 -26.78 8.09 -19.14
N LEU A 41 -26.74 7.55 -17.92
CA LEU A 41 -27.92 7.03 -17.26
C LEU A 41 -28.70 8.19 -16.65
N THR A 42 -30.03 8.23 -16.85
CA THR A 42 -30.89 9.25 -16.23
C THR A 42 -31.35 8.85 -14.84
N SER A 43 -31.43 7.53 -14.58
CA SER A 43 -31.77 6.95 -13.29
C SER A 43 -31.15 5.57 -13.16
N VAL A 44 -30.91 5.17 -11.93
CA VAL A 44 -30.53 3.80 -11.53
C VAL A 44 -31.48 3.29 -10.44
N SER A 45 -31.67 1.99 -10.36
CA SER A 45 -32.64 1.32 -9.47
C SER A 45 -32.16 1.23 -8.01
N ALA A 46 -30.84 1.25 -7.80
CA ALA A 46 -30.18 1.11 -6.50
C ALA A 46 -28.92 1.96 -6.43
N ASP A 47 -28.30 2.02 -5.26
CA ASP A 47 -27.01 2.70 -5.06
C ASP A 47 -25.90 2.01 -5.86
N PRO A 48 -25.28 2.67 -6.85
CA PRO A 48 -24.17 2.11 -7.60
C PRO A 48 -22.82 2.24 -6.86
N PHE A 49 -22.74 3.01 -5.78
CA PHE A 49 -21.50 3.34 -5.06
C PHE A 49 -21.28 2.45 -3.83
N THR A 50 -21.66 1.18 -3.91
CA THR A 50 -21.65 0.23 -2.76
C THR A 50 -20.27 0.02 -2.13
N LEU A 51 -19.18 0.25 -2.89
CA LEU A 51 -17.81 0.16 -2.40
C LEU A 51 -17.26 1.51 -1.90
N GLY A 52 -18.11 2.53 -1.85
CA GLY A 52 -17.75 3.85 -1.35
C GLY A 52 -16.90 4.67 -2.31
N VAL A 53 -16.16 5.60 -1.74
CA VAL A 53 -15.29 6.55 -2.44
C VAL A 53 -13.92 6.58 -1.79
N ALA A 54 -12.89 6.91 -2.57
CA ALA A 54 -11.52 7.05 -2.06
C ALA A 54 -10.79 8.15 -2.81
N SER A 55 -9.70 8.65 -2.24
CA SER A 55 -8.76 9.53 -2.93
C SER A 55 -7.33 9.10 -2.65
N GLY A 56 -6.39 9.46 -3.52
CA GLY A 56 -4.99 9.08 -3.31
C GLY A 56 -4.00 9.84 -4.16
N ASP A 57 -2.72 9.50 -3.96
CA ASP A 57 -1.57 10.08 -4.66
C ASP A 57 -1.63 11.62 -4.74
N PRO A 58 -1.74 12.33 -3.60
CA PRO A 58 -1.83 13.77 -3.59
C PRO A 58 -0.55 14.42 -4.12
N THR A 59 -0.72 15.43 -4.97
CA THR A 59 0.34 16.38 -5.35
C THR A 59 -0.04 17.79 -4.89
N PRO A 60 0.85 18.78 -5.00
CA PRO A 60 0.51 20.13 -4.59
C PRO A 60 -0.69 20.75 -5.33
N ASP A 61 -0.98 20.29 -6.53
CA ASP A 61 -2.02 20.86 -7.39
C ASP A 61 -3.04 19.83 -7.89
N SER A 62 -2.94 18.57 -7.45
CA SER A 62 -3.84 17.52 -7.94
C SER A 62 -4.06 16.39 -6.93
N ILE A 63 -5.15 15.66 -7.16
CA ILE A 63 -5.56 14.48 -6.39
C ILE A 63 -6.22 13.47 -7.31
N VAL A 64 -5.97 12.18 -7.09
CA VAL A 64 -6.76 11.12 -7.72
C VAL A 64 -7.99 10.85 -6.86
N LEU A 65 -9.18 10.98 -7.46
CA LEU A 65 -10.44 10.56 -6.86
C LEU A 65 -10.85 9.22 -7.47
N TRP A 66 -11.37 8.33 -6.64
CA TRP A 66 -11.75 6.98 -7.01
C TRP A 66 -13.18 6.65 -6.57
N THR A 67 -13.87 5.93 -7.42
CA THR A 67 -15.07 5.14 -7.08
C THR A 67 -15.20 3.97 -8.06
N ARG A 68 -16.17 3.09 -7.81
CA ARG A 68 -16.51 1.97 -8.70
C ARG A 68 -18.01 1.73 -8.69
N LEU A 69 -18.58 1.49 -9.87
CA LEU A 69 -20.00 1.21 -9.98
C LEU A 69 -20.26 -0.28 -9.73
N ALA A 70 -21.28 -0.56 -8.90
CA ALA A 70 -21.71 -1.91 -8.59
C ALA A 70 -22.20 -2.64 -9.84
N ARG A 71 -21.65 -3.83 -10.12
CA ARG A 71 -21.95 -4.61 -11.32
C ARG A 71 -23.44 -4.96 -11.43
N GLU A 72 -24.06 -5.30 -10.30
CA GLU A 72 -25.47 -5.66 -10.22
C GLU A 72 -26.37 -4.51 -10.70
N VAL A 73 -26.08 -3.29 -10.27
CA VAL A 73 -26.80 -2.08 -10.70
C VAL A 73 -26.59 -1.80 -12.18
N MET A 74 -25.37 -2.04 -12.70
CA MET A 74 -25.09 -1.91 -14.14
C MET A 74 -25.83 -2.97 -14.96
N MET A 75 -25.97 -4.19 -14.46
CA MET A 75 -26.77 -5.26 -15.10
C MET A 75 -28.26 -4.88 -15.15
N GLU A 76 -28.84 -4.45 -14.04
CA GLU A 76 -30.25 -4.02 -13.95
C GLU A 76 -30.53 -2.81 -14.87
N SER A 77 -29.56 -1.91 -15.02
CA SER A 77 -29.64 -0.75 -15.90
C SER A 77 -29.41 -1.08 -17.39
N GLY A 78 -29.07 -2.33 -17.71
CA GLY A 78 -28.69 -2.77 -19.07
C GLY A 78 -27.43 -2.06 -19.59
N ALA A 79 -26.51 -1.74 -18.70
CA ALA A 79 -25.28 -1.00 -19.00
C ALA A 79 -24.00 -1.75 -18.62
N VAL A 80 -24.09 -3.03 -18.22
CA VAL A 80 -22.96 -3.84 -17.74
C VAL A 80 -21.84 -4.01 -18.78
N ASP A 81 -22.18 -4.01 -20.07
CA ASP A 81 -21.23 -4.14 -21.18
C ASP A 81 -21.01 -2.79 -21.92
N GLN A 82 -21.35 -1.67 -21.28
CA GLN A 82 -21.22 -0.33 -21.84
C GLN A 82 -20.46 0.58 -20.89
N ALA A 83 -19.67 1.51 -21.45
CA ALA A 83 -19.12 2.59 -20.66
C ALA A 83 -20.24 3.50 -20.15
N VAL A 84 -20.21 3.81 -18.85
CA VAL A 84 -21.20 4.67 -18.17
C VAL A 84 -20.55 5.98 -17.76
N GLN A 85 -21.20 7.10 -18.04
CA GLN A 85 -20.72 8.41 -17.60
C GLN A 85 -20.96 8.59 -16.11
N VAL A 86 -19.90 8.93 -15.39
CA VAL A 86 -19.89 9.25 -13.95
C VAL A 86 -19.43 10.68 -13.78
N ASP A 87 -20.24 11.49 -13.15
CA ASP A 87 -19.93 12.89 -12.89
C ASP A 87 -19.28 13.02 -11.47
N TYR A 88 -18.35 13.95 -11.30
CA TYR A 88 -17.76 14.27 -9.99
C TYR A 88 -17.85 15.77 -9.70
N GLU A 89 -17.88 16.09 -8.42
CA GLU A 89 -17.83 17.45 -7.89
C GLU A 89 -16.83 17.54 -6.74
N ILE A 90 -16.12 18.68 -6.66
CA ILE A 90 -15.22 19.03 -5.57
C ILE A 90 -15.65 20.38 -4.97
N SER A 91 -15.60 20.44 -3.64
CA SER A 91 -15.93 21.63 -2.85
C SER A 91 -14.95 21.81 -1.70
N GLU A 92 -14.75 23.04 -1.24
CA GLU A 92 -14.03 23.35 0.01
C GLU A 92 -14.88 23.11 1.25
N SER A 93 -16.19 22.87 1.07
CA SER A 93 -17.14 22.65 2.15
C SER A 93 -17.89 21.33 1.98
N HIS A 94 -18.07 20.61 3.07
CA HIS A 94 -18.88 19.39 3.13
C HIS A 94 -20.34 19.62 2.66
N SER A 95 -20.86 20.83 2.80
CA SER A 95 -22.21 21.18 2.37
C SER A 95 -22.38 21.40 0.87
N PHE A 96 -21.27 21.42 0.09
CA PHE A 96 -21.27 21.67 -1.35
C PHE A 96 -22.02 22.95 -1.77
N ASN A 97 -22.05 23.99 -0.92
CA ASN A 97 -22.66 25.29 -1.26
C ASN A 97 -21.96 25.96 -2.45
N ARG A 98 -20.71 25.63 -2.68
CA ARG A 98 -19.92 26.08 -3.83
C ARG A 98 -19.08 24.92 -4.36
N VAL A 99 -19.39 24.48 -5.57
CA VAL A 99 -18.57 23.53 -6.32
C VAL A 99 -17.44 24.31 -7.00
N ILE A 100 -16.18 23.93 -6.74
CA ILE A 100 -14.98 24.59 -7.29
C ILE A 100 -14.45 23.88 -8.53
N ARG A 101 -14.66 22.56 -8.63
CA ARG A 101 -14.34 21.73 -9.79
C ARG A 101 -15.42 20.70 -9.98
N SER A 102 -15.68 20.38 -11.25
CA SER A 102 -16.53 19.26 -11.64
C SER A 102 -16.04 18.69 -12.97
N GLY A 103 -16.41 17.46 -13.24
CA GLY A 103 -16.08 16.80 -14.49
C GLY A 103 -16.85 15.50 -14.64
N SER A 104 -16.60 14.83 -15.76
CA SER A 104 -17.23 13.55 -16.11
C SER A 104 -16.17 12.58 -16.62
N ILE A 105 -16.28 11.31 -16.21
CA ILE A 105 -15.40 10.23 -16.65
C ILE A 105 -16.24 9.04 -17.07
N ALA A 106 -15.76 8.29 -18.06
CA ALA A 106 -16.38 7.05 -18.49
C ALA A 106 -15.91 5.89 -17.59
N ALA A 107 -16.83 5.27 -16.86
CA ALA A 107 -16.61 4.00 -16.18
C ALA A 107 -16.72 2.86 -17.18
N SER A 108 -15.59 2.29 -17.58
CA SER A 108 -15.49 1.26 -18.63
C SER A 108 -15.69 -0.15 -18.05
N PRO A 109 -16.42 -1.05 -18.74
CA PRO A 109 -16.59 -2.43 -18.31
C PRO A 109 -15.25 -3.21 -18.30
N GLU A 110 -14.31 -2.86 -19.19
CA GLU A 110 -12.98 -3.47 -19.26
C GLU A 110 -12.20 -3.26 -17.95
N LEU A 111 -12.42 -2.11 -17.28
CA LEU A 111 -11.85 -1.78 -15.96
C LEU A 111 -12.86 -2.05 -14.83
N GLY A 112 -13.82 -2.97 -15.03
CA GLY A 112 -14.80 -3.33 -14.00
C GLY A 112 -15.67 -2.16 -13.53
N HIS A 113 -15.87 -1.15 -14.36
CA HIS A 113 -16.57 0.12 -14.06
C HIS A 113 -15.92 0.93 -12.91
N SER A 114 -14.61 0.79 -12.70
CA SER A 114 -13.85 1.69 -11.83
C SER A 114 -13.61 3.04 -12.51
N VAL A 115 -13.47 4.08 -11.71
CA VAL A 115 -13.26 5.46 -12.15
C VAL A 115 -12.11 6.07 -11.38
N HIS A 116 -11.15 6.65 -12.11
CA HIS A 116 -10.04 7.42 -11.55
C HIS A 116 -10.04 8.82 -12.16
N ALA A 117 -10.36 9.82 -11.36
CA ALA A 117 -10.29 11.22 -11.78
C ALA A 117 -8.99 11.85 -11.25
N ASP A 118 -8.02 12.10 -12.14
CA ASP A 118 -6.85 12.92 -11.81
C ASP A 118 -7.24 14.40 -11.90
N VAL A 119 -7.74 14.95 -10.78
CA VAL A 119 -8.25 16.33 -10.73
C VAL A 119 -7.11 17.29 -10.45
N ARG A 120 -6.88 18.21 -11.38
CA ARG A 120 -5.75 19.16 -11.38
C ARG A 120 -6.22 20.61 -11.20
N GLY A 121 -5.26 21.50 -10.88
CA GLY A 121 -5.48 22.93 -10.68
C GLY A 121 -6.19 23.22 -9.37
N LEU A 122 -5.89 22.43 -8.35
CA LEU A 122 -6.30 22.64 -6.95
C LEU A 122 -5.22 23.48 -6.23
N ASP A 123 -5.61 24.14 -5.14
CA ASP A 123 -4.66 24.82 -4.27
C ASP A 123 -3.91 23.81 -3.40
N SER A 124 -2.65 24.11 -3.07
CA SER A 124 -1.78 23.23 -2.28
C SER A 124 -2.11 23.31 -0.78
N ASP A 125 -1.87 22.19 -0.06
CA ASP A 125 -2.11 22.04 1.39
C ASP A 125 -3.57 22.32 1.79
N GLN A 126 -4.51 22.12 0.88
CA GLN A 126 -5.92 22.46 1.06
C GLN A 126 -6.79 21.21 1.22
N VAL A 127 -7.67 21.23 2.20
CA VAL A 127 -8.71 20.21 2.41
C VAL A 127 -9.85 20.44 1.45
N TYR A 128 -10.30 19.35 0.81
CA TYR A 128 -11.44 19.33 -0.09
C TYR A 128 -12.38 18.19 0.26
N PHE A 129 -13.66 18.37 -0.17
CA PHE A 129 -14.70 17.35 -0.15
C PHE A 129 -15.09 17.02 -1.57
N TYR A 130 -15.38 15.76 -1.85
CA TYR A 130 -15.74 15.30 -3.18
C TYR A 130 -16.89 14.30 -3.12
N ARG A 131 -17.64 14.22 -4.21
CA ARG A 131 -18.71 13.24 -4.40
C ARG A 131 -18.85 12.89 -5.88
N TRP A 132 -19.50 11.76 -6.10
CA TRP A 132 -19.78 11.25 -7.44
C TRP A 132 -21.28 11.20 -7.68
N GLN A 133 -21.68 11.21 -8.97
CA GLN A 133 -23.07 11.11 -9.36
C GLN A 133 -23.24 10.24 -10.59
N VAL A 134 -24.25 9.33 -10.56
CA VAL A 134 -24.75 8.56 -11.69
C VAL A 134 -26.28 8.66 -11.70
N GLY A 135 -26.85 9.20 -12.76
CA GLY A 135 -28.30 9.41 -12.85
C GLY A 135 -28.82 10.27 -11.69
N ASN A 136 -29.71 9.69 -10.92
CA ASN A 136 -30.35 10.33 -9.75
C ASN A 136 -29.69 10.01 -8.42
N VAL A 137 -28.58 9.24 -8.41
CA VAL A 137 -27.91 8.81 -7.17
C VAL A 137 -26.57 9.53 -7.02
N THR A 138 -26.35 10.06 -5.82
CA THR A 138 -25.09 10.69 -5.38
C THR A 138 -24.38 9.77 -4.37
N SER A 139 -23.07 9.63 -4.49
CA SER A 139 -22.24 8.83 -3.58
C SER A 139 -22.17 9.44 -2.17
N PRO A 140 -21.65 8.70 -1.18
CA PRO A 140 -21.12 9.30 0.03
C PRO A 140 -20.11 10.42 -0.30
N ILE A 141 -19.95 11.37 0.65
CA ILE A 141 -18.96 12.44 0.54
C ILE A 141 -17.62 11.92 1.06
N GLY A 142 -16.55 12.08 0.26
CA GLY A 142 -15.19 11.86 0.70
C GLY A 142 -14.50 13.18 1.08
N ARG A 143 -13.59 13.11 2.04
CA ARG A 143 -12.63 14.17 2.39
C ARG A 143 -11.28 13.83 1.78
N THR A 144 -10.58 14.82 1.26
CA THR A 144 -9.23 14.68 0.72
C THR A 144 -8.40 15.92 1.05
N LYS A 145 -7.09 15.85 0.79
CA LYS A 145 -6.18 16.98 0.98
C LYS A 145 -5.08 16.92 -0.08
N THR A 146 -4.78 18.04 -0.72
CA THR A 146 -3.63 18.18 -1.60
C THR A 146 -2.33 18.22 -0.79
N ALA A 147 -1.22 17.79 -1.39
CA ALA A 147 0.08 17.92 -0.76
C ALA A 147 0.50 19.41 -0.64
N PRO A 148 1.27 19.78 0.38
CA PRO A 148 1.90 21.08 0.43
C PRO A 148 2.85 21.30 -0.76
N ALA A 149 2.96 22.54 -1.25
CA ALA A 149 3.94 22.90 -2.29
C ALA A 149 5.38 22.57 -1.85
N ALA A 150 6.24 22.16 -2.77
CA ALA A 150 7.59 21.67 -2.43
C ALA A 150 8.42 22.68 -1.60
N SER A 151 8.19 23.98 -1.79
CA SER A 151 8.84 25.05 -1.02
C SER A 151 8.12 25.44 0.27
N ALA A 152 6.94 24.86 0.53
CA ALA A 152 6.17 25.20 1.73
C ALA A 152 6.89 24.71 2.99
N ARG A 153 6.85 25.54 4.03
CA ARG A 153 7.36 25.21 5.36
C ARG A 153 6.20 24.77 6.24
N ASN A 154 6.07 23.45 6.39
CA ASN A 154 5.01 22.88 7.20
C ASN A 154 5.47 22.73 8.65
N GLU A 155 4.65 23.24 9.59
CA GLU A 155 4.92 23.10 11.02
C GLU A 155 4.58 21.70 11.54
N ASN A 156 3.62 21.03 10.91
CA ASN A 156 3.24 19.66 11.23
C ASN A 156 2.65 18.94 10.02
N PHE A 157 2.66 17.61 10.08
CA PHE A 157 1.97 16.72 9.17
C PHE A 157 1.56 15.45 9.93
N ARG A 158 0.32 15.00 9.77
CA ARG A 158 -0.20 13.80 10.45
C ARG A 158 -0.49 12.70 9.43
N LEU A 159 0.10 11.55 9.64
CA LEU A 159 -0.18 10.37 8.83
C LEU A 159 -0.52 9.16 9.69
N ALA A 160 -1.18 8.17 9.09
CA ALA A 160 -1.28 6.82 9.62
C ALA A 160 -0.74 5.83 8.59
N PHE A 161 -0.21 4.69 9.07
CA PHE A 161 0.09 3.57 8.17
C PHE A 161 -0.41 2.24 8.75
N ALA A 162 -0.81 1.36 7.85
CA ALA A 162 -1.39 0.05 8.13
C ALA A 162 -1.02 -0.96 7.05
N SER A 163 -1.21 -2.24 7.32
CA SER A 163 -1.02 -3.36 6.40
C SER A 163 -1.81 -4.59 6.84
N CYS A 164 -1.82 -5.64 6.04
CA CYS A 164 -2.15 -7.01 6.45
C CYS A 164 -3.56 -7.13 7.04
N GLN A 165 -4.56 -7.05 6.19
CA GLN A 165 -5.97 -7.01 6.62
C GLN A 165 -6.75 -8.28 6.23
N GLN A 166 -6.27 -9.48 6.62
CA GLN A 166 -6.94 -10.74 6.32
C GLN A 166 -8.41 -10.71 6.78
N TYR A 167 -9.34 -10.74 5.82
CA TYR A 167 -10.78 -10.58 6.03
C TYR A 167 -11.36 -11.62 6.99
N GLU A 168 -10.91 -12.88 6.87
CA GLU A 168 -11.46 -13.99 7.60
C GLU A 168 -11.08 -14.00 9.08
N HIS A 169 -9.97 -13.34 9.46
CA HIS A 169 -9.45 -13.36 10.82
C HIS A 169 -10.18 -12.41 11.78
N GLY A 170 -10.93 -11.42 11.26
CA GLY A 170 -11.64 -10.49 12.13
C GLY A 170 -12.27 -9.31 11.40
N TYR A 171 -12.84 -8.38 12.17
CA TYR A 171 -13.41 -7.14 11.69
C TYR A 171 -12.37 -6.04 11.63
N PHE A 172 -12.55 -5.10 10.71
CA PHE A 172 -11.63 -4.00 10.45
C PHE A 172 -11.81 -2.83 11.43
N THR A 173 -12.07 -3.11 12.71
CA THR A 173 -12.40 -2.12 13.75
C THR A 173 -11.33 -1.02 13.88
N ALA A 174 -10.06 -1.33 13.62
CA ALA A 174 -8.99 -0.33 13.63
C ALA A 174 -9.22 0.78 12.59
N TYR A 175 -9.76 0.47 11.41
CA TYR A 175 -10.11 1.47 10.39
C TYR A 175 -11.25 2.39 10.81
N LYS A 176 -12.21 1.92 11.62
CA LYS A 176 -13.23 2.81 12.18
C LYS A 176 -12.58 3.94 12.98
N HIS A 177 -11.66 3.58 13.87
CA HIS A 177 -10.94 4.58 14.68
C HIS A 177 -10.03 5.48 13.83
N MET A 178 -9.39 4.91 12.81
CA MET A 178 -8.57 5.68 11.87
C MET A 178 -9.41 6.71 11.10
N ALA A 179 -10.64 6.37 10.71
CA ALA A 179 -11.57 7.26 10.03
C ALA A 179 -12.07 8.43 10.91
N GLU A 180 -12.07 8.26 12.23
CA GLU A 180 -12.47 9.27 13.22
C GLU A 180 -11.34 10.28 13.52
N GLU A 181 -10.11 10.02 12.99
CA GLU A 181 -8.96 10.93 13.12
C GLU A 181 -8.76 11.78 11.86
N GLU A 182 -8.35 13.03 12.04
CA GLU A 182 -8.06 13.92 10.92
C GLU A 182 -6.60 13.74 10.45
N PHE A 183 -6.35 12.73 9.62
CA PHE A 183 -5.06 12.54 8.97
C PHE A 183 -4.93 13.38 7.70
N ASP A 184 -3.70 13.82 7.41
CA ASP A 184 -3.32 14.42 6.14
C ASP A 184 -3.09 13.34 5.08
N LEU A 185 -2.70 12.13 5.51
CA LEU A 185 -2.39 10.99 4.65
C LEU A 185 -2.59 9.67 5.39
N ILE A 186 -3.13 8.66 4.70
CA ILE A 186 -3.11 7.26 5.14
C ILE A 186 -2.25 6.46 4.16
N ILE A 187 -1.40 5.57 4.69
CA ILE A 187 -0.51 4.72 3.91
C ILE A 187 -0.90 3.27 4.13
N HIS A 188 -1.02 2.49 3.05
CA HIS A 188 -1.19 1.04 3.14
C HIS A 188 0.00 0.33 2.51
N LEU A 189 0.66 -0.50 3.30
CA LEU A 189 1.96 -1.09 2.97
C LEU A 189 1.86 -2.53 2.44
N GLY A 190 0.69 -2.94 1.93
CA GLY A 190 0.49 -4.25 1.33
C GLY A 190 -0.40 -5.19 2.15
N ASP A 191 -0.71 -6.35 1.58
CA ASP A 191 -1.69 -7.31 2.09
C ASP A 191 -3.08 -6.70 2.27
N TYR A 192 -3.51 -5.92 1.28
CA TYR A 192 -4.85 -5.35 1.25
C TYR A 192 -5.93 -6.42 1.04
N ILE A 193 -5.61 -7.47 0.29
CA ILE A 193 -6.40 -8.70 0.15
C ILE A 193 -5.53 -9.91 0.44
N TYR A 194 -6.16 -11.07 0.60
CA TYR A 194 -5.50 -12.37 0.69
C TYR A 194 -6.07 -13.31 -0.36
N GLU A 195 -5.22 -13.99 -1.12
CA GLU A 195 -5.59 -14.81 -2.27
C GLU A 195 -6.35 -16.06 -1.88
N ARG A 196 -6.11 -16.60 -0.68
CA ARG A 196 -6.77 -17.83 -0.16
C ARG A 196 -7.12 -17.69 1.32
N SER A 197 -7.81 -18.69 1.84
CA SER A 197 -8.09 -18.81 3.28
C SER A 197 -6.87 -19.28 4.04
N TRP A 198 -6.63 -18.67 5.20
CA TRP A 198 -5.53 -18.98 6.12
C TRP A 198 -6.05 -19.23 7.53
N GLY A 199 -5.47 -20.24 8.24
CA GLY A 199 -5.82 -20.52 9.62
C GLY A 199 -7.12 -21.33 9.80
N THR A 200 -7.58 -21.48 11.05
CA THR A 200 -8.66 -22.40 11.42
C THR A 200 -9.81 -21.75 12.22
N ASN A 201 -9.58 -20.64 12.88
CA ASN A 201 -10.58 -19.96 13.72
C ASN A 201 -11.13 -18.72 13.00
N LEU A 202 -11.78 -18.95 11.85
CA LEU A 202 -12.25 -17.89 10.99
C LEU A 202 -13.49 -17.20 11.56
N VAL A 203 -13.52 -15.88 11.56
CA VAL A 203 -14.63 -15.01 12.01
C VAL A 203 -15.57 -14.69 10.86
N ARG A 204 -15.02 -14.57 9.67
CA ARG A 204 -15.71 -14.35 8.38
C ARG A 204 -15.16 -15.36 7.39
N ASN A 205 -15.76 -15.49 6.21
CA ASN A 205 -15.29 -16.43 5.21
C ASN A 205 -15.09 -15.74 3.86
N HIS A 206 -14.03 -16.09 3.16
CA HIS A 206 -13.91 -15.84 1.74
C HIS A 206 -14.91 -16.71 0.97
N GLU A 207 -15.38 -16.21 -0.15
CA GLU A 207 -16.13 -17.01 -1.10
C GLU A 207 -15.15 -17.65 -2.10
N GLY A 208 -15.35 -18.95 -2.37
CA GLY A 208 -14.58 -19.70 -3.35
C GLY A 208 -13.17 -20.15 -2.88
N PRO A 209 -12.43 -20.79 -3.79
CA PRO A 209 -11.07 -21.23 -3.56
C PRO A 209 -10.07 -20.07 -3.64
N GLU A 210 -8.79 -20.40 -3.72
CA GLU A 210 -7.73 -19.47 -4.07
C GLU A 210 -8.01 -18.75 -5.38
N ILE A 211 -7.76 -17.45 -5.41
CA ILE A 211 -8.03 -16.58 -6.56
C ILE A 211 -6.87 -16.60 -7.56
N ILE A 212 -7.20 -16.71 -8.86
CA ILE A 212 -6.20 -16.81 -9.94
C ILE A 212 -6.56 -15.89 -11.11
N THR A 213 -7.86 -15.73 -11.42
CA THR A 213 -8.31 -14.96 -12.57
C THR A 213 -8.68 -13.53 -12.18
N LEU A 214 -8.68 -12.61 -13.15
CA LEU A 214 -9.13 -11.23 -12.95
C LEU A 214 -10.49 -11.14 -12.23
N GLN A 215 -11.45 -12.02 -12.60
CA GLN A 215 -12.77 -12.00 -11.97
C GLN A 215 -12.69 -12.45 -10.50
N ASP A 216 -11.83 -13.41 -10.18
CA ASP A 216 -11.63 -13.85 -8.79
C ASP A 216 -11.04 -12.73 -7.94
N TYR A 217 -10.01 -12.03 -8.46
CA TYR A 217 -9.43 -10.85 -7.80
C TYR A 217 -10.46 -9.75 -7.61
N ARG A 218 -11.26 -9.43 -8.64
CA ARG A 218 -12.35 -8.45 -8.52
C ARG A 218 -13.35 -8.81 -7.43
N ASN A 219 -13.74 -10.07 -7.33
CA ASN A 219 -14.66 -10.56 -6.30
C ASN A 219 -14.04 -10.45 -4.91
N ARG A 220 -12.75 -10.78 -4.78
CA ARG A 220 -12.01 -10.68 -3.52
C ARG A 220 -11.92 -9.24 -3.04
N TYR A 221 -11.54 -8.30 -3.91
CA TYR A 221 -11.55 -6.87 -3.58
C TYR A 221 -12.96 -6.35 -3.22
N ASN A 222 -14.00 -6.80 -3.91
CA ASN A 222 -15.38 -6.47 -3.56
C ASN A 222 -15.70 -6.89 -2.12
N THR A 223 -15.33 -8.11 -1.72
CA THR A 223 -15.53 -8.60 -0.36
C THR A 223 -14.87 -7.71 0.68
N TYR A 224 -13.60 -7.37 0.50
CA TYR A 224 -12.85 -6.52 1.43
C TYR A 224 -13.41 -5.10 1.49
N LYS A 225 -13.62 -4.46 0.34
CA LYS A 225 -14.15 -3.10 0.26
C LYS A 225 -15.63 -2.97 0.62
N SER A 226 -16.36 -4.07 0.76
CA SER A 226 -17.74 -4.03 1.27
C SER A 226 -17.80 -3.75 2.79
N ASP A 227 -16.71 -3.95 3.54
CA ASP A 227 -16.67 -3.67 4.97
C ASP A 227 -16.84 -2.15 5.23
N PRO A 228 -17.80 -1.74 6.10
CA PRO A 228 -18.09 -0.33 6.31
C PRO A 228 -16.93 0.45 6.95
N ASP A 229 -16.10 -0.21 7.77
CA ASP A 229 -15.04 0.46 8.50
C ASP A 229 -13.89 0.87 7.55
N ILE A 230 -13.52 0.01 6.59
CA ILE A 230 -12.52 0.37 5.57
C ILE A 230 -13.05 1.42 4.59
N ARG A 231 -14.35 1.38 4.23
CA ARG A 231 -14.95 2.41 3.39
C ARG A 231 -14.91 3.78 4.07
N ALA A 232 -15.18 3.83 5.38
CA ALA A 232 -15.09 5.05 6.16
C ALA A 232 -13.64 5.59 6.18
N ALA A 233 -12.64 4.73 6.37
CA ALA A 233 -11.23 5.13 6.34
C ALA A 233 -10.82 5.64 4.95
N HIS A 234 -11.24 4.99 3.86
CA HIS A 234 -10.98 5.48 2.50
C HIS A 234 -11.59 6.85 2.21
N ALA A 235 -12.77 7.12 2.77
CA ALA A 235 -13.47 8.39 2.58
C ALA A 235 -12.90 9.53 3.47
N SER A 236 -12.04 9.26 4.45
CA SER A 236 -11.63 10.24 5.47
C SER A 236 -10.38 11.05 5.12
N ALA A 237 -9.50 10.53 4.26
CA ALA A 237 -8.22 11.15 3.89
C ALA A 237 -7.71 10.60 2.55
N PRO A 238 -6.73 11.26 1.89
CA PRO A 238 -6.04 10.67 0.75
C PRO A 238 -5.16 9.49 1.18
N TRP A 239 -5.06 8.48 0.30
CA TRP A 239 -4.27 7.27 0.52
C TRP A 239 -3.05 7.22 -0.39
N VAL A 240 -1.96 6.68 0.14
CA VAL A 240 -0.83 6.18 -0.63
C VAL A 240 -0.75 4.68 -0.37
N VAL A 241 -0.78 3.89 -1.43
CA VAL A 241 -0.83 2.44 -1.32
C VAL A 241 0.30 1.79 -2.09
N THR A 242 0.78 0.68 -1.61
CA THR A 242 1.63 -0.29 -2.31
C THR A 242 1.10 -1.69 -2.02
N TRP A 243 1.43 -2.65 -2.88
CA TRP A 243 1.13 -4.06 -2.62
C TRP A 243 2.25 -4.75 -1.84
N ASP A 244 1.96 -5.94 -1.32
CA ASP A 244 2.93 -6.94 -0.91
C ASP A 244 2.70 -8.21 -1.74
N ASP A 245 2.86 -9.39 -1.19
CA ASP A 245 2.70 -10.65 -1.90
C ASP A 245 1.23 -11.09 -2.07
N HIS A 246 0.41 -11.00 -1.04
CA HIS A 246 -0.96 -11.50 -1.05
C HIS A 246 -1.91 -10.80 -2.05
N GLU A 247 -1.50 -9.65 -2.60
CA GLU A 247 -2.21 -9.06 -3.74
C GLU A 247 -2.07 -9.88 -5.02
N VAL A 248 -1.08 -10.78 -5.09
CA VAL A 248 -0.85 -11.70 -6.20
C VAL A 248 -0.86 -13.15 -5.71
N ASP A 249 0.13 -13.54 -4.93
CA ASP A 249 0.38 -14.90 -4.44
C ASP A 249 1.37 -14.87 -3.29
N ASN A 250 1.10 -15.63 -2.19
CA ASN A 250 1.98 -15.68 -1.02
C ASN A 250 3.44 -15.86 -1.40
N ASN A 251 4.32 -15.08 -0.80
CA ASN A 251 5.77 -15.12 -0.95
C ASN A 251 6.31 -15.11 -2.40
N TYR A 252 5.50 -14.70 -3.41
CA TYR A 252 6.05 -14.62 -4.76
C TYR A 252 7.25 -13.66 -4.84
N ALA A 253 8.21 -14.00 -5.66
CA ALA A 253 9.43 -13.23 -5.89
C ALA A 253 9.70 -13.06 -7.39
N GLY A 254 9.45 -11.84 -7.90
CA GLY A 254 9.63 -11.61 -9.34
C GLY A 254 8.74 -12.50 -10.20
N GLU A 255 9.34 -13.48 -10.85
CA GLU A 255 8.66 -14.46 -11.73
C GLU A 255 8.51 -15.85 -11.07
N ILE A 256 8.84 -15.98 -9.78
CA ILE A 256 8.86 -17.24 -9.03
C ILE A 256 7.72 -17.22 -8.02
N ALA A 257 6.87 -18.24 -8.08
CA ALA A 257 5.81 -18.50 -7.09
C ALA A 257 6.35 -19.35 -5.94
N GLU A 258 5.73 -19.26 -4.76
CA GLU A 258 6.05 -20.15 -3.64
C GLU A 258 5.67 -21.61 -3.93
N ASP A 259 4.58 -21.82 -4.65
CA ASP A 259 4.02 -23.12 -4.98
C ASP A 259 4.44 -23.62 -6.38
N GLU A 260 3.83 -24.73 -6.86
CA GLU A 260 4.17 -25.40 -8.11
C GLU A 260 3.76 -24.65 -9.40
N GLN A 261 3.47 -23.33 -9.34
CA GLN A 261 3.18 -22.54 -10.53
C GLN A 261 4.43 -22.31 -11.37
N THR A 262 4.30 -22.43 -12.70
CA THR A 262 5.41 -22.04 -13.60
C THR A 262 5.51 -20.50 -13.69
N PRO A 263 6.70 -19.95 -14.06
CA PRO A 263 6.84 -18.51 -14.29
C PRO A 263 5.77 -17.92 -15.21
N GLU A 264 5.41 -18.63 -16.30
CA GLU A 264 4.36 -18.15 -17.20
C GLU A 264 2.96 -18.15 -16.57
N GLN A 265 2.68 -19.06 -15.64
CA GLN A 265 1.41 -19.09 -14.90
C GLN A 265 1.35 -17.94 -13.92
N LEU A 266 2.41 -17.72 -13.13
CA LEU A 266 2.51 -16.62 -12.20
C LEU A 266 2.43 -15.25 -12.92
N LEU A 267 3.15 -15.06 -14.02
CA LEU A 267 3.10 -13.81 -14.78
C LEU A 267 1.71 -13.50 -15.34
N ARG A 268 0.93 -14.50 -15.74
CA ARG A 268 -0.48 -14.30 -16.13
C ARG A 268 -1.34 -13.90 -14.95
N ARG A 269 -1.21 -14.61 -13.81
CA ARG A 269 -1.88 -14.31 -12.56
C ARG A 269 -1.54 -12.88 -12.13
N ARG A 270 -0.27 -12.48 -12.20
CA ARG A 270 0.21 -11.14 -11.84
C ARG A 270 -0.42 -10.03 -12.70
N VAL A 271 -0.59 -10.24 -14.01
CA VAL A 271 -1.29 -9.28 -14.89
C VAL A 271 -2.74 -9.06 -14.42
N ASP A 272 -3.46 -10.14 -14.14
CA ASP A 272 -4.86 -10.08 -13.69
C ASP A 272 -4.96 -9.44 -12.28
N ALA A 273 -4.04 -9.79 -11.38
CA ALA A 273 -3.94 -9.23 -10.04
C ALA A 273 -3.64 -7.72 -10.05
N TYR A 274 -2.65 -7.27 -10.82
CA TYR A 274 -2.29 -5.86 -10.94
C TYR A 274 -3.36 -5.02 -11.62
N GLN A 275 -4.09 -5.59 -12.61
CA GLN A 275 -5.26 -4.93 -13.15
C GLN A 275 -6.33 -4.72 -12.09
N ALA A 276 -6.66 -5.75 -11.32
CA ALA A 276 -7.62 -5.65 -10.24
C ALA A 276 -7.15 -4.65 -9.15
N TYR A 277 -5.86 -4.67 -8.79
CA TYR A 277 -5.31 -3.69 -7.86
C TYR A 277 -5.55 -2.26 -8.34
N TYR A 278 -5.21 -1.95 -9.60
CA TYR A 278 -5.48 -0.63 -10.17
C TYR A 278 -6.98 -0.30 -10.13
N GLU A 279 -7.85 -1.24 -10.50
CA GLU A 279 -9.31 -1.01 -10.52
C GLU A 279 -9.89 -0.68 -9.14
N PHE A 280 -9.23 -1.10 -8.05
CA PHE A 280 -9.75 -0.95 -6.69
C PHE A 280 -9.00 0.05 -5.81
N MET A 281 -7.83 0.53 -6.24
CA MET A 281 -7.01 1.45 -5.46
C MET A 281 -7.03 2.87 -6.03
N PRO A 282 -7.03 3.90 -5.16
CA PRO A 282 -7.03 5.30 -5.59
C PRO A 282 -5.63 5.76 -6.02
N ILE A 283 -5.01 5.05 -6.95
CA ILE A 283 -3.66 5.34 -7.43
C ILE A 283 -3.68 6.09 -8.75
N ARG A 284 -2.68 6.94 -8.94
CA ARG A 284 -2.40 7.54 -10.25
C ARG A 284 -1.92 6.45 -11.19
N LEU A 285 -2.37 6.52 -12.46
CA LEU A 285 -1.95 5.53 -13.45
C LEU A 285 -0.42 5.48 -13.54
N PRO A 286 0.21 4.32 -13.27
CA PRO A 286 1.65 4.19 -13.39
C PRO A 286 2.14 4.43 -14.83
N VAL A 287 3.18 5.26 -14.95
CA VAL A 287 3.87 5.50 -16.23
C VAL A 287 4.93 4.42 -16.44
N GLY A 288 5.07 3.94 -17.68
CA GLY A 288 6.09 2.95 -18.03
C GLY A 288 5.67 1.51 -17.79
N ARG A 289 4.36 1.23 -17.76
CA ARG A 289 3.87 -0.15 -17.74
C ARG A 289 4.25 -0.88 -19.02
N GLU A 290 5.01 -1.95 -18.90
CA GLU A 290 5.41 -2.80 -20.02
C GLU A 290 5.19 -4.29 -19.68
N GLY A 291 4.41 -4.99 -20.50
CA GLY A 291 4.14 -6.41 -20.32
C GLY A 291 3.42 -6.71 -18.98
N PRO A 292 3.92 -7.67 -18.19
CA PRO A 292 3.35 -8.04 -16.90
C PRO A 292 3.70 -7.08 -15.77
N ASP A 293 4.55 -6.10 -16.02
CA ASP A 293 5.06 -5.19 -15.00
C ASP A 293 4.18 -3.93 -14.88
N MET A 294 3.96 -3.50 -13.64
CA MET A 294 3.30 -2.25 -13.32
C MET A 294 4.14 -1.50 -12.28
N PRO A 295 5.01 -0.57 -12.69
CA PRO A 295 5.83 0.18 -11.75
C PRO A 295 4.96 0.95 -10.76
N ILE A 296 4.94 0.50 -9.49
CA ILE A 296 4.17 1.17 -8.42
C ILE A 296 5.08 2.03 -7.53
N HIS A 297 6.39 1.79 -7.56
CA HIS A 297 7.35 2.61 -6.83
C HIS A 297 7.32 4.04 -7.35
N ARG A 298 7.22 4.98 -6.43
CA ARG A 298 7.09 6.40 -6.75
C ARG A 298 7.55 7.27 -5.61
N ARG A 299 7.82 8.54 -5.92
CA ARG A 299 8.22 9.55 -4.95
C ARG A 299 7.13 10.60 -4.82
N LEU A 300 6.81 10.95 -3.57
CA LEU A 300 5.83 11.96 -3.22
C LEU A 300 6.49 12.98 -2.28
N ARG A 301 6.26 14.26 -2.54
CA ARG A 301 6.81 15.35 -1.73
C ARG A 301 5.72 16.10 -0.99
N PHE A 302 5.93 16.31 0.31
CA PHE A 302 5.02 17.03 1.20
C PHE A 302 5.74 18.24 1.82
N GLY A 303 5.79 19.33 1.06
CA GLY A 303 6.53 20.52 1.42
C GLY A 303 8.04 20.29 1.53
N ASN A 304 8.68 21.03 2.41
CA ASN A 304 10.06 20.78 2.82
C ASN A 304 10.14 19.77 3.98
N LEU A 305 9.00 19.33 4.53
CA LEU A 305 8.94 18.50 5.72
C LEU A 305 9.22 17.02 5.41
N MET A 306 8.61 16.46 4.36
CA MET A 306 8.73 15.03 4.09
C MET A 306 8.86 14.74 2.58
N GLU A 307 9.79 13.87 2.24
CA GLU A 307 9.84 13.17 0.96
C GLU A 307 9.65 11.67 1.20
N MET A 308 8.70 11.07 0.50
CA MET A 308 8.34 9.67 0.66
C MET A 308 8.69 8.88 -0.61
N HIS A 309 9.46 7.82 -0.43
CA HIS A 309 9.78 6.82 -1.45
C HIS A 309 8.93 5.59 -1.17
N VAL A 310 7.91 5.38 -1.98
CA VAL A 310 7.07 4.16 -1.94
C VAL A 310 7.80 3.09 -2.73
N LEU A 311 8.06 1.95 -2.11
CA LEU A 311 8.84 0.86 -2.71
C LEU A 311 7.95 -0.34 -3.07
N ASP A 312 8.47 -1.16 -3.96
CA ASP A 312 7.96 -2.46 -4.34
C ASP A 312 9.04 -3.50 -4.07
N THR A 313 8.84 -4.33 -3.06
CA THR A 313 9.81 -5.36 -2.65
C THR A 313 9.42 -6.75 -3.15
N ARG A 314 8.47 -6.89 -4.08
CA ARG A 314 8.02 -8.19 -4.60
C ARG A 314 8.27 -8.37 -6.10
N GLN A 315 7.89 -7.39 -6.93
CA GLN A 315 7.89 -7.53 -8.39
C GLN A 315 9.27 -7.76 -9.00
N TYR A 316 10.33 -7.25 -8.37
CA TYR A 316 11.68 -7.25 -8.93
C TYR A 316 12.72 -8.01 -8.10
N ARG A 317 12.28 -8.63 -7.00
CA ARG A 317 13.19 -9.31 -6.08
C ARG A 317 13.66 -10.67 -6.61
N ASN A 318 14.84 -11.07 -6.16
CA ASN A 318 15.25 -12.46 -6.28
C ASN A 318 14.46 -13.34 -5.31
N ASP A 319 14.31 -14.61 -5.63
CA ASP A 319 13.67 -15.59 -4.76
C ASP A 319 14.27 -15.61 -3.35
N GLN A 320 13.52 -16.10 -2.36
CA GLN A 320 14.02 -16.26 -1.00
C GLN A 320 15.15 -17.30 -0.95
N ALA A 321 16.26 -16.90 -0.34
CA ALA A 321 17.43 -17.77 -0.29
C ALA A 321 17.22 -19.01 0.59
N CYS A 322 18.03 -20.04 0.38
CA CYS A 322 18.12 -21.25 1.21
C CYS A 322 16.78 -22.01 1.34
N GLY A 323 15.85 -21.81 0.41
CA GLY A 323 14.52 -22.43 0.40
C GLY A 323 13.56 -21.81 1.41
N ASP A 324 13.62 -20.49 1.56
CA ASP A 324 12.73 -19.63 2.35
C ASP A 324 12.65 -19.92 3.85
N GLY A 325 11.90 -19.09 4.59
CA GLY A 325 11.68 -19.18 6.03
C GLY A 325 12.92 -18.79 6.85
N ARG A 326 13.02 -19.35 8.05
CA ARG A 326 14.16 -19.08 8.94
C ARG A 326 15.23 -20.15 8.75
N LYS A 327 16.36 -19.76 8.19
CA LYS A 327 17.44 -20.69 7.78
C LYS A 327 18.79 -20.25 8.32
N ILE A 328 19.67 -21.22 8.45
CA ILE A 328 21.11 -20.98 8.52
C ILE A 328 21.55 -20.43 7.16
N SER A 329 22.49 -19.48 7.19
CA SER A 329 23.05 -18.91 5.94
C SER A 329 23.64 -19.98 5.04
N CYS A 330 23.36 -19.90 3.75
CA CYS A 330 23.88 -20.78 2.69
C CYS A 330 24.64 -19.94 1.63
N GLU A 331 25.24 -20.60 0.63
CA GLU A 331 25.99 -19.92 -0.45
C GLU A 331 25.12 -18.91 -1.19
N GLU A 332 23.88 -19.28 -1.50
CA GLU A 332 22.92 -18.37 -2.17
C GLU A 332 22.66 -17.10 -1.37
N HIS A 333 22.43 -17.21 -0.05
CA HIS A 333 22.24 -16.06 0.82
C HIS A 333 23.45 -15.10 0.85
N GLN A 334 24.64 -15.61 0.58
CA GLN A 334 25.89 -14.85 0.52
C GLN A 334 26.20 -14.27 -0.87
N ASP A 335 25.33 -14.44 -1.86
CA ASP A 335 25.54 -13.83 -3.19
C ASP A 335 25.26 -12.31 -3.14
N PRO A 336 26.27 -11.46 -3.38
CA PRO A 336 26.12 -10.01 -3.34
C PRO A 336 25.27 -9.43 -4.50
N LYS A 337 24.87 -10.26 -5.45
CA LYS A 337 24.01 -9.85 -6.57
C LYS A 337 22.51 -9.96 -6.25
N ARG A 338 22.18 -10.56 -5.13
CA ARG A 338 20.78 -10.69 -4.71
C ARG A 338 20.19 -9.32 -4.37
N SER A 339 18.97 -9.10 -4.81
CA SER A 339 18.29 -7.82 -4.67
C SER A 339 16.85 -8.02 -4.22
N ALA A 340 16.38 -7.17 -3.30
CA ALA A 340 14.98 -7.02 -2.92
C ALA A 340 14.25 -6.01 -3.83
N LEU A 341 14.95 -5.04 -4.41
CA LEU A 341 14.38 -3.93 -5.16
C LEU A 341 14.53 -4.06 -6.69
N GLY A 342 15.46 -4.89 -7.15
CA GLY A 342 15.93 -4.85 -8.54
C GLY A 342 16.77 -3.59 -8.84
N GLN A 343 17.62 -3.68 -9.85
CA GLN A 343 18.64 -2.65 -10.10
C GLN A 343 18.05 -1.28 -10.45
N ALA A 344 16.97 -1.25 -11.23
CA ALA A 344 16.36 0.00 -11.68
C ALA A 344 15.75 0.80 -10.51
N GLN A 345 14.95 0.13 -9.68
CA GLN A 345 14.33 0.76 -8.50
C GLN A 345 15.40 1.15 -7.47
N LYS A 346 16.42 0.30 -7.23
CA LYS A 346 17.53 0.62 -6.35
C LYS A 346 18.24 1.90 -6.78
N ASN A 347 18.64 2.02 -8.04
CA ASN A 347 19.30 3.22 -8.54
C ASN A 347 18.42 4.47 -8.38
N TRP A 348 17.13 4.36 -8.73
CA TRP A 348 16.16 5.45 -8.56
C TRP A 348 16.02 5.88 -7.08
N LEU A 349 16.05 4.91 -6.14
CA LEU A 349 15.99 5.19 -4.70
C LEU A 349 17.25 5.92 -4.24
N LEU A 350 18.44 5.38 -4.55
CA LEU A 350 19.73 5.95 -4.15
C LEU A 350 19.91 7.38 -4.68
N ASP A 351 19.57 7.63 -5.96
CA ASP A 351 19.59 8.96 -6.56
C ASP A 351 18.69 9.95 -5.81
N GLY A 352 17.50 9.50 -5.41
CA GLY A 352 16.58 10.33 -4.64
C GLY A 352 17.09 10.67 -3.25
N LEU A 353 17.58 9.69 -2.54
CA LEU A 353 18.14 9.86 -1.19
C LEU A 353 19.38 10.77 -1.17
N ALA A 354 20.16 10.78 -2.26
CA ALA A 354 21.32 11.65 -2.42
C ALA A 354 20.96 13.11 -2.73
N THR A 355 19.78 13.37 -3.29
CA THR A 355 19.39 14.70 -3.80
C THR A 355 18.27 15.36 -3.03
N THR A 356 17.71 14.68 -2.04
CA THR A 356 16.58 15.19 -1.26
C THR A 356 16.97 16.42 -0.41
N GLU A 357 16.03 17.37 -0.31
CA GLU A 357 16.11 18.53 0.57
C GLU A 357 15.05 18.49 1.68
N ALA A 358 14.32 17.38 1.81
CA ALA A 358 13.29 17.24 2.82
C ALA A 358 13.90 17.00 4.20
N THR A 359 13.21 17.47 5.24
CA THR A 359 13.61 17.22 6.63
C THR A 359 13.56 15.74 6.96
N TRP A 360 12.48 15.03 6.57
CA TRP A 360 12.28 13.61 6.79
C TRP A 360 12.25 12.86 5.47
N ASN A 361 13.05 11.80 5.36
CA ASN A 361 13.14 10.95 4.18
C ASN A 361 12.56 9.58 4.51
N VAL A 362 11.36 9.32 3.98
CA VAL A 362 10.54 8.17 4.35
C VAL A 362 10.63 7.10 3.27
N LEU A 363 11.01 5.88 3.66
CA LEU A 363 10.89 4.68 2.83
C LEU A 363 9.62 3.94 3.29
N ALA A 364 8.57 4.00 2.48
CA ALA A 364 7.32 3.26 2.72
C ALA A 364 7.39 1.94 1.97
N GLN A 365 7.51 0.82 2.70
CA GLN A 365 7.83 -0.48 2.12
C GLN A 365 7.22 -1.62 2.94
N GLN A 366 7.35 -2.85 2.46
CA GLN A 366 6.63 -4.01 2.98
C GLN A 366 7.40 -4.70 4.11
N ILE A 367 8.62 -5.15 3.84
CA ILE A 367 9.36 -6.12 4.63
C ILE A 367 10.35 -5.46 5.62
N MET A 368 10.55 -6.04 6.80
CA MET A 368 11.40 -5.46 7.84
C MET A 368 12.86 -5.30 7.41
N MET A 369 13.41 -4.07 7.58
CA MET A 369 14.77 -3.73 7.20
C MET A 369 15.77 -4.00 8.32
N ALA A 370 15.43 -3.75 9.56
CA ALA A 370 16.28 -4.06 10.70
C ALA A 370 16.49 -5.59 10.80
N SER A 371 17.69 -6.01 11.15
CA SER A 371 18.00 -7.44 11.29
C SER A 371 17.20 -8.08 12.42
N LEU A 372 16.63 -9.26 12.18
CA LEU A 372 15.93 -10.09 13.15
C LEU A 372 16.65 -11.41 13.37
N ARG A 373 17.71 -11.36 14.15
CA ARG A 373 18.49 -12.55 14.49
C ARG A 373 17.67 -13.53 15.32
N GLY A 374 17.45 -14.73 14.77
CA GLY A 374 16.99 -15.90 15.54
C GLY A 374 18.16 -16.79 15.93
N VAL A 375 17.89 -17.73 16.83
CA VAL A 375 18.86 -18.75 17.26
C VAL A 375 18.16 -20.11 17.22
N SER A 376 18.82 -21.12 16.63
CA SER A 376 18.34 -22.50 16.62
C SER A 376 18.57 -23.18 17.98
N ASP A 377 17.94 -24.33 18.18
CA ASP A 377 18.20 -25.16 19.41
C ASP A 377 19.67 -25.58 19.55
N ALA A 378 20.40 -25.62 18.43
CA ALA A 378 21.83 -25.90 18.41
C ALA A 378 22.71 -24.65 18.66
N GLY A 379 22.12 -23.48 18.86
CA GLY A 379 22.82 -22.21 19.06
C GLY A 379 23.30 -21.54 17.76
N GLU A 380 22.86 -22.01 16.57
CA GLU A 380 23.25 -21.42 15.30
C GLU A 380 22.36 -20.23 14.97
N ARG A 381 22.92 -19.21 14.29
CA ARG A 381 22.18 -18.03 13.83
C ARG A 381 21.21 -18.41 12.72
N LEU A 382 19.96 -18.02 12.91
CA LEU A 382 18.90 -18.15 11.91
C LEU A 382 18.57 -16.78 11.30
N TRP A 383 18.44 -16.75 9.98
CA TRP A 383 18.09 -15.59 9.18
C TRP A 383 16.69 -15.78 8.59
N PRO A 384 15.77 -14.85 8.78
CA PRO A 384 14.50 -14.84 8.03
C PRO A 384 14.77 -14.40 6.59
N MET A 385 14.52 -15.30 5.64
CA MET A 385 14.92 -15.10 4.23
C MET A 385 13.96 -14.24 3.42
N ASP A 386 12.75 -14.04 3.91
CA ASP A 386 11.73 -13.24 3.21
C ASP A 386 11.83 -11.73 3.48
N ILE A 387 12.50 -11.31 4.55
CA ILE A 387 12.74 -9.90 4.88
C ILE A 387 14.13 -9.44 4.39
N TRP A 388 14.55 -8.20 4.68
CA TRP A 388 15.86 -7.68 4.25
C TRP A 388 17.07 -8.50 4.77
N ASP A 389 16.87 -9.33 5.77
CA ASP A 389 17.91 -10.30 6.18
C ASP A 389 18.22 -11.33 5.08
N GLY A 390 17.29 -11.61 4.17
CA GLY A 390 17.54 -12.44 2.97
C GLY A 390 18.32 -11.74 1.85
N TYR A 391 18.55 -10.42 1.99
CA TYR A 391 19.27 -9.58 1.02
C TYR A 391 20.33 -8.71 1.71
N PRO A 392 21.24 -9.30 2.48
CA PRO A 392 22.10 -8.57 3.42
C PRO A 392 23.03 -7.57 2.73
N TYR A 393 23.51 -7.87 1.53
CA TYR A 393 24.42 -6.98 0.80
C TYR A 393 23.71 -5.75 0.24
N GLU A 394 22.51 -5.89 -0.30
CA GLU A 394 21.74 -4.73 -0.78
C GLU A 394 21.28 -3.85 0.38
N ARG A 395 20.84 -4.45 1.50
CA ARG A 395 20.58 -3.71 2.74
C ARG A 395 21.79 -2.93 3.20
N GLN A 396 22.97 -3.56 3.23
CA GLN A 396 24.21 -2.92 3.62
C GLN A 396 24.55 -1.74 2.71
N GLU A 397 24.45 -1.92 1.38
CA GLU A 397 24.66 -0.87 0.39
C GLU A 397 23.73 0.33 0.64
N LEU A 398 22.46 0.09 0.93
CA LEU A 398 21.48 1.14 1.21
C LEU A 398 21.82 1.89 2.51
N LEU A 399 22.13 1.18 3.61
CA LEU A 399 22.47 1.81 4.89
C LEU A 399 23.78 2.61 4.81
N GLU A 400 24.79 2.11 4.10
CA GLU A 400 26.04 2.82 3.82
C GLU A 400 25.82 4.05 2.94
N HIS A 401 24.89 3.97 1.98
CA HIS A 401 24.53 5.12 1.15
C HIS A 401 23.88 6.23 1.99
N LEU A 402 22.91 5.90 2.85
CA LEU A 402 22.29 6.87 3.77
C LEU A 402 23.31 7.63 4.59
N ASP A 403 24.35 6.95 5.08
CA ASP A 403 25.44 7.53 5.85
C ASP A 403 26.37 8.39 4.99
N THR A 404 26.78 7.86 3.83
CA THR A 404 27.77 8.49 2.94
C THR A 404 27.27 9.80 2.36
N VAL A 405 26.02 9.84 1.89
CA VAL A 405 25.39 11.05 1.33
C VAL A 405 24.76 11.93 2.42
N SER A 406 24.78 11.48 3.68
CA SER A 406 24.20 12.17 4.82
C SER A 406 22.71 12.49 4.61
N THR A 407 21.93 11.51 4.13
CA THR A 407 20.47 11.67 3.93
C THR A 407 19.81 12.19 5.21
N PRO A 408 19.05 13.31 5.17
CA PRO A 408 18.45 13.87 6.38
C PRO A 408 17.39 12.95 6.97
N ASN A 409 17.54 12.58 8.23
CA ASN A 409 16.56 11.89 9.06
C ASN A 409 15.81 10.73 8.34
N PRO A 410 16.49 9.64 7.93
CA PRO A 410 15.85 8.51 7.28
C PRO A 410 14.91 7.78 8.24
N VAL A 411 13.68 7.52 7.78
CA VAL A 411 12.66 6.77 8.49
C VAL A 411 12.10 5.70 7.56
N VAL A 412 12.06 4.45 8.03
CA VAL A 412 11.45 3.34 7.30
C VAL A 412 10.11 3.00 7.95
N LEU A 413 9.06 2.90 7.13
CA LEU A 413 7.74 2.41 7.52
C LEU A 413 7.52 1.04 6.90
N THR A 414 7.18 0.06 7.74
CA THR A 414 7.14 -1.36 7.37
C THR A 414 5.84 -2.02 7.80
N GLY A 415 5.39 -3.02 7.02
CA GLY A 415 4.21 -3.87 7.26
C GLY A 415 4.58 -5.34 7.47
N ASP A 416 3.90 -6.25 6.79
CA ASP A 416 4.15 -7.69 6.59
C ASP A 416 4.16 -8.56 7.86
N ILE A 417 4.95 -8.25 8.85
CA ILE A 417 5.28 -9.13 9.99
C ILE A 417 4.17 -9.33 11.04
N HIS A 418 2.99 -8.77 10.86
CA HIS A 418 1.79 -8.91 11.71
C HIS A 418 2.00 -8.56 13.20
N SER A 419 3.00 -7.75 13.50
CA SER A 419 3.30 -7.26 14.85
C SER A 419 3.95 -5.88 14.81
N ASN A 420 3.81 -5.14 15.91
CA ASN A 420 4.43 -3.82 16.06
C ASN A 420 5.87 -3.95 16.51
N TRP A 421 6.78 -3.21 15.88
CA TRP A 421 8.17 -3.11 16.28
C TRP A 421 8.68 -1.68 16.11
N ALA A 422 9.71 -1.33 16.88
CA ALA A 422 10.49 -0.11 16.67
C ALA A 422 11.98 -0.46 16.75
N ALA A 423 12.76 -0.03 15.76
CA ALA A 423 14.16 -0.44 15.66
C ALA A 423 15.08 0.68 15.20
N ASP A 424 16.32 0.64 15.68
CA ASP A 424 17.42 1.43 15.14
C ASP A 424 17.97 0.76 13.88
N LEU A 425 18.13 1.49 12.80
CA LEU A 425 18.86 1.03 11.62
C LEU A 425 20.34 1.36 11.78
N LYS A 426 21.17 0.33 11.76
CA LYS A 426 22.61 0.41 12.06
C LYS A 426 23.44 0.03 10.85
N LEU A 427 24.61 0.61 10.70
CA LEU A 427 25.57 0.19 9.67
C LEU A 427 26.01 -1.26 9.83
N ASP A 428 26.11 -1.74 11.06
CA ASP A 428 26.42 -3.13 11.37
C ASP A 428 25.59 -3.57 12.59
N PHE A 429 24.68 -4.51 12.38
CA PHE A 429 23.81 -5.03 13.43
C PHE A 429 24.51 -6.00 14.38
N ASP A 430 25.70 -6.49 14.04
CA ASP A 430 26.50 -7.40 14.88
C ASP A 430 27.40 -6.63 15.86
N ILE A 431 27.64 -5.35 15.60
CA ILE A 431 28.45 -4.48 16.44
C ILE A 431 27.54 -3.58 17.30
N PRO A 432 27.48 -3.79 18.65
CA PRO A 432 26.62 -2.99 19.52
C PRO A 432 26.87 -1.48 19.44
N SER A 433 28.11 -1.05 19.22
CA SER A 433 28.51 0.36 19.11
C SER A 433 28.46 0.92 17.68
N SER A 434 27.98 0.13 16.69
CA SER A 434 27.88 0.58 15.30
C SER A 434 26.95 1.79 15.19
N LYS A 435 27.29 2.70 14.26
CA LYS A 435 26.54 3.93 14.00
C LYS A 435 25.10 3.62 13.63
N VAL A 436 24.16 4.34 14.24
CA VAL A 436 22.75 4.36 13.85
C VAL A 436 22.59 5.38 12.73
N VAL A 437 21.97 4.99 11.63
CA VAL A 437 21.80 5.81 10.42
C VAL A 437 20.33 6.11 10.09
N GLY A 438 19.38 5.47 10.75
CA GLY A 438 17.96 5.67 10.53
C GLY A 438 17.10 5.05 11.63
N SER A 439 15.80 5.21 11.50
CA SER A 439 14.78 4.64 12.39
C SER A 439 13.80 3.81 11.59
N GLU A 440 13.37 2.68 12.11
CA GLU A 440 12.31 1.87 11.51
C GLU A 440 11.12 1.73 12.44
N TYR A 441 9.93 2.05 11.93
CA TYR A 441 8.65 1.89 12.58
C TYR A 441 7.83 0.84 11.82
N ILE A 442 7.61 -0.30 12.46
CA ILE A 442 6.91 -1.44 11.87
C ILE A 442 5.51 -1.50 12.48
N GLY A 443 4.50 -1.43 11.62
CA GLY A 443 3.09 -1.54 12.02
C GLY A 443 2.64 -2.99 12.07
N THR A 444 1.76 -3.28 13.03
CA THR A 444 1.05 -4.55 13.08
C THR A 444 0.00 -4.64 11.97
N SER A 445 -0.60 -5.83 11.81
CA SER A 445 -1.74 -6.04 10.93
C SER A 445 -3.03 -5.38 11.45
N ILE A 446 -3.91 -5.00 10.51
CA ILE A 446 -5.28 -4.60 10.83
C ILE A 446 -6.08 -5.78 11.40
N SER A 447 -5.92 -6.98 10.82
CA SER A 447 -6.68 -8.17 11.22
C SER A 447 -5.95 -9.49 11.07
N SER A 448 -4.88 -9.58 10.29
CA SER A 448 -4.17 -10.84 10.07
C SER A 448 -3.62 -11.40 11.38
N GLY A 449 -3.95 -12.68 11.67
CA GLY A 449 -3.52 -13.39 12.88
C GLY A 449 -4.49 -13.36 14.07
N GLY A 450 -5.74 -12.91 13.91
CA GLY A 450 -6.75 -12.89 14.97
C GLY A 450 -6.52 -11.79 16.02
N ASP A 451 -7.03 -11.97 17.24
CA ASP A 451 -7.01 -10.91 18.28
C ASP A 451 -5.61 -10.44 18.70
N GLY A 452 -4.61 -11.31 18.58
CA GLY A 452 -3.24 -10.99 18.99
C GLY A 452 -3.05 -11.03 20.51
N GLN A 453 -1.87 -10.58 20.95
CA GLN A 453 -1.47 -10.51 22.37
C GLN A 453 -0.32 -9.52 22.57
N ASP A 454 -0.10 -9.09 23.82
CA ASP A 454 0.94 -8.10 24.13
C ASP A 454 2.36 -8.61 23.82
N MET A 455 2.65 -9.84 24.21
CA MET A 455 3.97 -10.48 24.05
C MET A 455 3.80 -11.94 23.69
N THR A 456 4.54 -12.40 22.70
CA THR A 456 4.69 -13.82 22.37
C THR A 456 6.05 -14.33 22.85
N ASN A 457 6.22 -15.65 23.04
CA ASN A 457 7.53 -16.22 23.31
C ASN A 457 8.53 -15.85 22.21
N TYR A 458 8.10 -15.95 20.96
CA TYR A 458 8.85 -15.54 19.79
C TYR A 458 9.31 -14.08 19.86
N GLY A 459 8.41 -13.13 20.17
CA GLY A 459 8.76 -11.71 20.31
C GLY A 459 9.74 -11.45 21.44
N SER A 460 9.58 -12.16 22.57
CA SER A 460 10.50 -12.09 23.71
C SER A 460 11.92 -12.55 23.34
N ASP A 461 12.01 -13.68 22.63
CA ASP A 461 13.30 -14.24 22.20
C ASP A 461 14.00 -13.33 21.20
N LEU A 462 13.25 -12.75 20.27
CA LEU A 462 13.82 -11.81 19.30
C LEU A 462 14.29 -10.52 19.95
N LEU A 463 13.54 -9.95 20.89
CA LEU A 463 13.98 -8.75 21.63
C LEU A 463 15.28 -9.02 22.38
N ALA A 464 15.42 -10.19 23.03
CA ALA A 464 16.63 -10.57 23.77
C ALA A 464 17.85 -10.70 22.85
N ASN A 465 17.67 -11.16 21.61
CA ASN A 465 18.77 -11.40 20.66
C ASN A 465 19.10 -10.20 19.77
N ASN A 466 18.25 -9.15 19.76
CA ASN A 466 18.36 -8.00 18.84
C ASN A 466 18.27 -6.66 19.61
N PRO A 467 19.35 -6.20 20.28
CA PRO A 467 19.31 -5.01 21.16
C PRO A 467 19.02 -3.69 20.44
N HIS A 468 19.10 -3.63 19.13
CA HIS A 468 18.69 -2.49 18.29
C HIS A 468 17.17 -2.42 18.11
N VAL A 469 16.44 -3.51 18.38
CA VAL A 469 14.98 -3.53 18.46
C VAL A 469 14.54 -3.08 19.84
N LYS A 470 13.73 -2.02 19.91
CA LYS A 470 13.35 -1.36 21.17
C LYS A 470 11.96 -1.72 21.65
N PHE A 471 11.12 -2.26 20.76
CA PHE A 471 9.72 -2.53 21.04
C PHE A 471 9.20 -3.72 20.25
N TYR A 472 8.29 -4.46 20.86
CA TYR A 472 7.47 -5.50 20.27
C TYR A 472 6.08 -5.51 20.89
N ASN A 473 5.05 -5.67 20.08
CA ASN A 473 3.68 -5.94 20.51
C ASN A 473 2.90 -6.61 19.38
N ALA A 474 2.14 -7.66 19.65
CA ALA A 474 1.42 -8.44 18.66
C ALA A 474 -0.11 -8.24 18.69
N ASN A 475 -0.63 -7.17 19.30
CA ASN A 475 -2.03 -6.78 19.14
C ASN A 475 -2.27 -6.14 17.76
N ARG A 476 -3.51 -6.20 17.29
CA ARG A 476 -3.93 -5.60 16.00
C ARG A 476 -4.11 -4.10 16.12
N GLY A 477 -3.98 -3.38 15.00
CA GLY A 477 -4.12 -1.93 15.01
C GLY A 477 -3.45 -1.23 13.84
N TYR A 478 -2.93 -0.02 14.08
CA TYR A 478 -2.18 0.78 13.13
C TYR A 478 -1.20 1.70 13.87
N VAL A 479 -0.29 2.30 13.14
CA VAL A 479 0.61 3.33 13.68
C VAL A 479 0.19 4.69 13.14
N SER A 480 0.04 5.68 14.02
CA SER A 480 -0.10 7.08 13.61
C SER A 480 1.19 7.85 13.87
N ALA A 481 1.58 8.72 12.95
CA ALA A 481 2.73 9.56 13.13
C ALA A 481 2.37 11.05 13.01
N THR A 482 3.00 11.86 13.86
CA THR A 482 2.98 13.32 13.78
C THR A 482 4.40 13.81 13.56
N LEU A 483 4.58 14.51 12.45
CA LEU A 483 5.86 15.05 12.01
C LEU A 483 5.89 16.55 12.24
N THR A 484 7.00 17.04 12.78
CA THR A 484 7.37 18.45 12.82
C THR A 484 8.78 18.62 12.25
N PRO A 485 9.29 19.84 12.02
CA PRO A 485 10.69 20.03 11.59
C PRO A 485 11.73 19.44 12.54
N SER A 486 11.39 19.23 13.82
CA SER A 486 12.34 18.76 14.84
C SER A 486 12.04 17.34 15.36
N LEU A 487 10.85 16.81 15.14
CA LEU A 487 10.43 15.57 15.78
C LEU A 487 9.52 14.73 14.87
N TRP A 488 9.83 13.46 14.77
CA TRP A 488 8.93 12.39 14.33
C TRP A 488 8.38 11.69 15.57
N LYS A 489 7.07 11.72 15.80
CA LYS A 489 6.40 11.03 16.90
C LYS A 489 5.50 9.93 16.33
N ALA A 490 5.72 8.67 16.72
CA ALA A 490 4.92 7.52 16.32
C ALA A 490 4.15 6.95 17.52
N ASP A 491 2.83 6.90 17.41
CA ASP A 491 1.94 6.28 18.40
C ASP A 491 1.44 4.93 17.86
N TYR A 492 1.81 3.84 18.54
CA TYR A 492 1.34 2.49 18.24
C TYR A 492 -0.05 2.30 18.85
N LYS A 493 -1.06 2.30 18.00
CA LYS A 493 -2.47 2.22 18.37
C LYS A 493 -2.99 0.82 18.19
N THR A 494 -3.52 0.22 19.25
CA THR A 494 -3.96 -1.17 19.25
C THR A 494 -5.38 -1.33 19.74
N VAL A 495 -6.05 -2.37 19.24
CA VAL A 495 -7.35 -2.84 19.70
C VAL A 495 -7.18 -4.18 20.44
N PRO A 496 -7.92 -4.41 21.53
CA PRO A 496 -7.79 -5.65 22.33
C PRO A 496 -8.38 -6.88 21.65
N TYR A 497 -9.23 -6.71 20.66
CA TYR A 497 -9.83 -7.79 19.88
C TYR A 497 -10.36 -7.29 18.54
N ILE A 498 -10.42 -8.21 17.56
CA ILE A 498 -10.99 -7.99 16.23
C ILE A 498 -12.04 -9.06 15.85
N THR A 499 -12.15 -10.13 16.63
CA THR A 499 -13.10 -11.24 16.39
C THR A 499 -14.55 -10.84 16.58
N ARG A 500 -14.81 -9.65 17.11
CA ARG A 500 -16.11 -8.98 17.18
C ARG A 500 -15.96 -7.47 16.98
N ARG A 501 -17.04 -6.78 16.58
CA ARG A 501 -17.03 -5.32 16.40
C ARG A 501 -16.99 -4.56 17.71
N GLY A 502 -16.57 -3.29 17.66
CA GLY A 502 -16.69 -2.34 18.77
C GLY A 502 -15.55 -2.36 19.77
N ALA A 503 -14.39 -2.92 19.43
CA ALA A 503 -13.18 -2.80 20.25
C ALA A 503 -12.76 -1.34 20.42
N PRO A 504 -12.36 -0.91 21.64
CA PRO A 504 -11.76 0.40 21.85
C PRO A 504 -10.35 0.45 21.26
N ILE A 505 -9.86 1.66 20.92
CA ILE A 505 -8.47 1.90 20.50
C ILE A 505 -7.67 2.45 21.68
N ASN A 506 -6.42 2.02 21.85
CA ASN A 506 -5.52 2.51 22.88
C ASN A 506 -4.13 2.78 22.27
N ILE A 507 -3.45 3.83 22.74
CA ILE A 507 -2.03 4.01 22.46
C ILE A 507 -1.26 3.03 23.35
N ARG A 508 -0.66 2.03 22.74
CA ARG A 508 0.11 0.99 23.45
C ARG A 508 1.50 1.49 23.85
N LYS A 509 2.12 2.26 22.95
CA LYS A 509 3.45 2.84 23.16
C LYS A 509 3.64 4.03 22.20
N THR A 510 4.47 4.97 22.63
CA THR A 510 4.91 6.09 21.80
C THR A 510 6.43 6.04 21.68
N TYR A 511 6.94 6.20 20.47
CA TYR A 511 8.36 6.38 20.18
C TYR A 511 8.57 7.65 19.35
N VAL A 512 9.78 8.22 19.50
CA VAL A 512 10.15 9.43 18.76
C VAL A 512 11.51 9.24 18.08
N THR A 513 11.73 10.02 17.01
CA THR A 513 13.04 10.28 16.42
C THR A 513 13.22 11.80 16.36
N GLU A 514 14.31 12.32 16.92
CA GLU A 514 14.66 13.73 16.86
C GLU A 514 15.39 14.04 15.53
N ALA A 515 15.09 15.16 14.91
CA ALA A 515 15.81 15.58 13.71
C ALA A 515 17.31 15.79 14.01
N GLY A 516 18.16 15.22 13.15
CA GLY A 516 19.61 15.20 13.34
C GLY A 516 20.13 14.14 14.33
N ARG A 517 19.23 13.34 14.92
CA ARG A 517 19.60 12.25 15.84
C ARG A 517 18.87 10.96 15.45
N PRO A 518 19.42 10.18 14.49
CA PRO A 518 18.79 8.94 14.04
C PRO A 518 18.67 7.91 15.16
N GLY A 519 17.68 7.04 15.02
CA GLY A 519 17.31 6.01 15.99
C GLY A 519 16.04 6.34 16.75
N VAL A 520 15.39 5.29 17.25
CA VAL A 520 14.12 5.37 17.99
C VAL A 520 14.36 5.58 19.48
N GLN A 521 13.62 6.50 20.07
CA GLN A 521 13.69 6.85 21.49
C GLN A 521 12.30 6.69 22.10
N GLU A 522 12.25 6.20 23.33
CA GLU A 522 11.00 6.16 24.10
C GLU A 522 10.60 7.58 24.51
N ASN A 523 9.33 7.95 24.29
CA ASN A 523 8.80 9.26 24.65
C ASN A 523 8.27 9.29 26.08
#